data_74484a4dbd16d7b18603be23963a9a84
#
_entry.id   74484a4dbd16d7b18603be23963a9a84
#
_cell.length_a   1.000
_cell.length_b   1.000
_cell.length_c   1.000
_cell.angle_alpha   90.00
_cell.angle_beta   90.00
_cell.angle_gamma   90.00
#
_symmetry.space_group_name_H-M   'P 1'
#
loop_
_entity.id
_entity.type
_entity.pdbx_description
1 polymer ?
#
loop_
_entity_poly.entity_id
_entity_poly.type
_entity_poly.pdbx_seq_one_letter_code
_entity_poly.pdbx_strand_id
1 'polypeptide(L)'
;MIEFQNVSKLYGDKEALSNLNLQIENGEIMGLIGHNGAGKSTTIKSLVSIISPSSGRILVDGQDLSENRLAIKRKIGYVADSPDLFLRLTANEFWELIASSYDLTSSDLEASLARLLKIFDFAENRYQVIETFSHGMRQKVFVIGALLSDPDIWVLDEPLTGLDPQAAFDLKQMMKEHAQKGKTVLFSTHVLEVAEQVCDRIAILKKGHLIYCGSVEDLRKDHPDQSLESIYLSLAGRK
;
A
#
# COMPACT_ATOMS: atom_id res chain seq x y z
N MET A 1 5.00 -14.30 0.67
CA MET A 1 4.66 -14.12 2.11
C MET A 1 5.54 -13.04 2.71
N ILE A 2 4.95 -12.15 3.51
CA ILE A 2 5.67 -11.05 4.20
C ILE A 2 5.55 -11.28 5.70
N GLU A 3 6.65 -11.18 6.45
CA GLU A 3 6.67 -11.36 7.89
C GLU A 3 7.39 -10.22 8.59
N PHE A 4 6.71 -9.57 9.52
CA PHE A 4 7.31 -8.66 10.49
C PHE A 4 7.56 -9.44 11.77
N GLN A 5 8.80 -9.54 12.20
CA GLN A 5 9.20 -10.31 13.39
C GLN A 5 9.80 -9.36 14.44
N ASN A 6 9.00 -9.07 15.49
CA ASN A 6 9.35 -8.19 16.60
C ASN A 6 9.85 -6.81 16.15
N VAL A 7 9.24 -6.24 15.10
CA VAL A 7 9.68 -4.99 14.49
C VAL A 7 9.31 -3.81 15.37
N SER A 8 10.32 -3.02 15.78
CA SER A 8 10.13 -1.74 16.45
C SER A 8 10.81 -0.61 15.70
N LYS A 9 10.25 0.60 15.80
CA LYS A 9 10.83 1.82 15.22
C LYS A 9 10.75 2.99 16.16
N LEU A 10 11.90 3.56 16.44
CA LEU A 10 12.09 4.76 17.25
C LEU A 10 12.48 5.94 16.35
N TYR A 11 11.92 7.10 16.62
CA TYR A 11 12.33 8.40 16.08
C TYR A 11 12.68 9.30 17.27
N GLY A 12 13.97 9.37 17.61
CA GLY A 12 14.40 9.90 18.89
C GLY A 12 13.75 9.12 20.05
N ASP A 13 13.05 9.81 20.94
CA ASP A 13 12.35 9.19 22.08
C ASP A 13 10.94 8.70 21.73
N LYS A 14 10.45 8.97 20.51
CA LYS A 14 9.11 8.56 20.07
C LYS A 14 9.13 7.17 19.48
N GLU A 15 8.45 6.23 20.10
CA GLU A 15 8.20 4.90 19.56
C GLU A 15 7.03 4.96 18.57
N ALA A 16 7.32 4.71 17.29
CA ALA A 16 6.34 4.71 16.22
C ALA A 16 5.80 3.32 15.88
N LEU A 17 6.62 2.28 16.14
CA LEU A 17 6.22 0.87 16.11
C LEU A 17 6.83 0.18 17.32
N SER A 18 6.07 -0.66 17.98
CA SER A 18 6.45 -1.41 19.17
C SER A 18 6.17 -2.89 18.97
N ASN A 19 7.22 -3.68 18.82
CA ASN A 19 7.19 -5.14 18.77
C ASN A 19 6.13 -5.68 17.78
N LEU A 20 6.04 -5.09 16.58
CA LEU A 20 5.09 -5.52 15.56
C LEU A 20 5.42 -6.94 15.08
N ASN A 21 4.47 -7.84 15.26
CA ASN A 21 4.46 -9.18 14.68
C ASN A 21 3.25 -9.29 13.76
N LEU A 22 3.50 -9.39 12.45
CA LEU A 22 2.45 -9.42 11.42
C LEU A 22 2.89 -10.33 10.30
N GLN A 23 2.00 -11.21 9.87
CA GLN A 23 2.19 -12.09 8.72
C GLN A 23 1.13 -11.79 7.67
N ILE A 24 1.60 -11.64 6.41
CA ILE A 24 0.77 -11.39 5.23
C ILE A 24 1.05 -12.51 4.23
N GLU A 25 -0.01 -13.23 3.86
CA GLU A 25 0.10 -14.37 2.96
C GLU A 25 0.20 -13.93 1.49
N ASN A 26 0.68 -14.83 0.64
CA ASN A 26 0.65 -14.58 -0.80
C ASN A 26 -0.78 -14.62 -1.32
N GLY A 27 -1.12 -13.68 -2.20
CA GLY A 27 -2.44 -13.63 -2.81
C GLY A 27 -3.54 -13.05 -1.93
N GLU A 28 -3.20 -12.48 -0.75
CA GLU A 28 -4.18 -11.79 0.08
C GLU A 28 -4.13 -10.26 -0.06
N ILE A 29 -5.24 -9.64 0.23
CA ILE A 29 -5.36 -8.19 0.41
C ILE A 29 -5.40 -7.91 1.91
N MET A 30 -4.29 -7.35 2.42
CA MET A 30 -4.15 -6.95 3.82
C MET A 30 -4.36 -5.44 3.97
N GLY A 31 -5.32 -5.05 4.80
CA GLY A 31 -5.56 -3.65 5.17
C GLY A 31 -4.86 -3.28 6.48
N LEU A 32 -4.01 -2.25 6.47
CA LEU A 32 -3.50 -1.62 7.69
C LEU A 32 -4.44 -0.50 8.12
N ILE A 33 -5.11 -0.68 9.25
CA ILE A 33 -6.13 0.25 9.74
C ILE A 33 -5.63 0.97 10.99
N GLY A 34 -5.94 2.25 11.09
CA GLY A 34 -5.63 3.05 12.28
C GLY A 34 -5.74 4.54 12.03
N HIS A 35 -5.86 5.32 13.09
CA HIS A 35 -5.81 6.79 13.00
C HIS A 35 -4.45 7.29 12.55
N ASN A 36 -4.37 8.58 12.24
CA ASN A 36 -3.08 9.24 11.97
C ASN A 36 -2.14 9.08 13.17
N GLY A 37 -0.90 8.68 12.89
CA GLY A 37 0.09 8.39 13.93
C GLY A 37 -0.04 6.99 14.57
N ALA A 38 -0.93 6.10 14.07
CA ALA A 38 -1.04 4.73 14.58
C ALA A 38 0.15 3.84 14.27
N GLY A 39 0.98 4.19 13.26
CA GLY A 39 2.13 3.40 12.83
C GLY A 39 2.03 2.86 11.39
N LYS A 40 0.91 3.07 10.68
CA LYS A 40 0.65 2.53 9.34
C LYS A 40 1.76 2.86 8.33
N SER A 41 2.00 4.16 8.10
CA SER A 41 3.04 4.59 7.14
C SER A 41 4.45 4.20 7.59
N THR A 42 4.70 4.08 8.90
CA THR A 42 5.98 3.57 9.42
C THR A 42 6.14 2.08 9.07
N THR A 43 5.09 1.28 9.21
CA THR A 43 5.08 -0.14 8.80
C THR A 43 5.36 -0.27 7.31
N ILE A 44 4.62 0.48 6.48
CA ILE A 44 4.80 0.49 5.02
C ILE A 44 6.22 0.93 4.64
N LYS A 45 6.70 2.07 5.16
CA LYS A 45 8.04 2.60 4.85
C LYS A 45 9.16 1.65 5.29
N SER A 46 8.95 0.87 6.36
CA SER A 46 9.89 -0.18 6.78
C SER A 46 9.93 -1.33 5.78
N LEU A 47 8.77 -1.81 5.31
CA LEU A 47 8.67 -2.88 4.31
C LEU A 47 9.29 -2.49 2.97
N VAL A 48 8.99 -1.29 2.47
CA VAL A 48 9.56 -0.81 1.19
C VAL A 48 11.01 -0.30 1.35
N SER A 49 11.60 -0.49 2.54
CA SER A 49 13.00 -0.14 2.84
C SER A 49 13.36 1.33 2.59
N ILE A 50 12.40 2.24 2.83
CA ILE A 50 12.65 3.69 2.91
C ILE A 50 13.27 4.04 4.26
N ILE A 51 12.83 3.36 5.33
CA ILE A 51 13.41 3.46 6.67
C ILE A 51 13.80 2.06 7.16
N SER A 52 14.83 1.98 7.99
CA SER A 52 15.20 0.73 8.66
C SER A 52 14.51 0.63 10.01
N PRO A 53 14.03 -0.56 10.42
CA PRO A 53 13.62 -0.82 11.80
C PRO A 53 14.72 -0.47 12.80
N SER A 54 14.35 -0.14 14.03
CA SER A 54 15.29 0.03 15.15
C SER A 54 15.66 -1.31 15.79
N SER A 55 14.72 -2.27 15.74
CA SER A 55 14.93 -3.67 16.15
C SER A 55 13.96 -4.59 15.44
N GLY A 56 14.18 -5.90 15.53
CA GLY A 56 13.43 -6.90 14.79
C GLY A 56 13.88 -7.03 13.34
N ARG A 57 13.15 -7.80 12.54
CA ARG A 57 13.46 -8.01 11.12
C ARG A 57 12.19 -8.18 10.30
N ILE A 58 12.32 -7.94 8.99
CA ILE A 58 11.25 -8.12 8.01
C ILE A 58 11.74 -9.15 7.01
N LEU A 59 10.95 -10.20 6.81
CA LEU A 59 11.22 -11.22 5.81
C LEU A 59 10.21 -11.09 4.66
N VAL A 60 10.68 -11.31 3.45
CA VAL A 60 9.84 -11.44 2.25
C VAL A 60 10.22 -12.75 1.56
N ASP A 61 9.28 -13.67 1.45
CA ASP A 61 9.51 -15.03 0.96
C ASP A 61 10.66 -15.74 1.69
N GLY A 62 10.75 -15.54 3.01
CA GLY A 62 11.79 -16.09 3.86
C GLY A 62 13.15 -15.39 3.77
N GLN A 63 13.31 -14.40 2.91
CA GLN A 63 14.55 -13.63 2.75
C GLN A 63 14.53 -12.37 3.62
N ASP A 64 15.60 -12.14 4.37
CA ASP A 64 15.73 -10.92 5.20
C ASP A 64 15.88 -9.68 4.30
N LEU A 65 15.00 -8.69 4.53
CA LEU A 65 14.96 -7.45 3.79
C LEU A 65 16.27 -6.65 3.90
N SER A 66 16.95 -6.70 5.04
CA SER A 66 18.21 -5.97 5.26
C SER A 66 19.36 -6.52 4.42
N GLU A 67 19.37 -7.83 4.18
CA GLU A 67 20.41 -8.53 3.41
C GLU A 67 20.10 -8.59 1.91
N ASN A 68 18.80 -8.66 1.53
CA ASN A 68 18.36 -8.87 0.15
C ASN A 68 17.60 -7.67 -0.43
N ARG A 69 17.94 -6.46 0.01
CA ARG A 69 17.20 -5.23 -0.22
C ARG A 69 16.82 -4.99 -1.69
N LEU A 70 17.75 -5.09 -2.62
CA LEU A 70 17.49 -4.80 -4.03
C LEU A 70 16.60 -5.86 -4.68
N ALA A 71 16.84 -7.14 -4.39
CA ALA A 71 16.05 -8.24 -4.93
C ALA A 71 14.59 -8.15 -4.44
N ILE A 72 14.39 -7.83 -3.16
CA ILE A 72 13.04 -7.65 -2.59
C ILE A 72 12.35 -6.41 -3.15
N LYS A 73 13.06 -5.27 -3.27
CA LYS A 73 12.47 -4.05 -3.84
C LYS A 73 11.99 -4.22 -5.29
N ARG A 74 12.66 -5.05 -6.08
CA ARG A 74 12.22 -5.38 -7.45
C ARG A 74 10.88 -6.12 -7.52
N LYS A 75 10.46 -6.77 -6.42
CA LYS A 75 9.16 -7.43 -6.31
C LYS A 75 8.04 -6.49 -5.86
N ILE A 76 8.37 -5.27 -5.42
CA ILE A 76 7.42 -4.34 -4.77
C ILE A 76 7.10 -3.18 -5.69
N GLY A 77 5.81 -2.98 -5.98
CA GLY A 77 5.27 -1.72 -6.50
C GLY A 77 4.76 -0.88 -5.32
N TYR A 78 5.25 0.34 -5.18
CA TYR A 78 4.91 1.21 -4.04
C TYR A 78 4.26 2.52 -4.48
N VAL A 79 3.16 2.86 -3.82
CA VAL A 79 2.45 4.15 -3.95
C VAL A 79 2.45 4.84 -2.59
N ALA A 80 3.06 6.02 -2.50
CA ALA A 80 3.12 6.81 -1.29
C ALA A 80 1.83 7.63 -1.09
N ASP A 81 1.49 7.95 0.17
CA ASP A 81 0.37 8.82 0.54
C ASP A 81 0.46 10.22 -0.09
N SER A 82 1.65 10.81 -0.09
CA SER A 82 1.89 12.13 -0.68
C SER A 82 2.97 12.03 -1.76
N PRO A 83 2.57 11.82 -3.02
CA PRO A 83 3.49 11.65 -4.14
C PRO A 83 4.01 13.01 -4.65
N ASP A 84 4.74 13.74 -3.81
CA ASP A 84 5.32 15.06 -4.16
C ASP A 84 6.73 14.97 -4.75
N LEU A 85 7.16 13.77 -5.11
CA LEU A 85 8.41 13.53 -5.82
C LEU A 85 8.18 13.67 -7.33
N PHE A 86 9.23 14.07 -8.04
CA PHE A 86 9.21 14.14 -9.52
C PHE A 86 8.17 15.07 -10.14
N LEU A 87 7.66 16.07 -9.41
CA LEU A 87 6.59 16.97 -9.87
C LEU A 87 6.94 17.74 -11.16
N ARG A 88 8.23 17.95 -11.46
CA ARG A 88 8.69 18.65 -12.67
C ARG A 88 8.76 17.75 -13.90
N LEU A 89 8.59 16.46 -13.75
CA LEU A 89 8.51 15.54 -14.87
C LEU A 89 7.10 15.54 -15.45
N THR A 90 6.98 15.20 -16.72
CA THR A 90 5.71 14.74 -17.28
C THR A 90 5.37 13.36 -16.75
N ALA A 91 4.09 12.96 -16.81
CA ALA A 91 3.70 11.62 -16.41
C ALA A 91 4.47 10.55 -17.21
N ASN A 92 4.67 10.78 -18.53
CA ASN A 92 5.42 9.85 -19.37
C ASN A 92 6.89 9.72 -18.95
N GLU A 93 7.59 10.83 -18.69
CA GLU A 93 9.00 10.80 -18.23
C GLU A 93 9.12 10.09 -16.89
N PHE A 94 8.17 10.26 -15.98
CA PHE A 94 8.12 9.52 -14.73
C PHE A 94 7.96 8.00 -14.97
N TRP A 95 7.07 7.58 -15.86
CA TRP A 95 6.89 6.17 -16.19
C TRP A 95 8.08 5.56 -16.90
N GLU A 96 8.75 6.30 -17.79
CA GLU A 96 10.02 5.87 -18.41
C GLU A 96 11.13 5.67 -17.36
N LEU A 97 11.22 6.57 -16.36
CA LEU A 97 12.15 6.44 -15.25
C LEU A 97 11.87 5.17 -14.43
N ILE A 98 10.59 4.90 -14.12
CA ILE A 98 10.19 3.67 -13.42
C ILE A 98 10.52 2.43 -14.27
N ALA A 99 10.15 2.41 -15.54
CA ALA A 99 10.42 1.30 -16.45
C ALA A 99 11.92 0.98 -16.53
N SER A 100 12.75 2.02 -16.67
CA SER A 100 14.20 1.87 -16.66
C SER A 100 14.73 1.27 -15.36
N SER A 101 14.13 1.63 -14.21
CA SER A 101 14.53 1.11 -12.89
C SER A 101 14.21 -0.38 -12.69
N TYR A 102 13.26 -0.91 -13.47
CA TYR A 102 12.85 -2.31 -13.47
C TYR A 102 13.34 -3.07 -14.71
N ASP A 103 14.24 -2.50 -15.51
CA ASP A 103 14.79 -3.09 -16.73
C ASP A 103 13.70 -3.47 -17.77
N LEU A 104 12.58 -2.74 -17.81
CA LEU A 104 11.52 -2.97 -18.79
C LEU A 104 11.94 -2.44 -20.16
N THR A 105 11.60 -3.20 -21.23
CA THR A 105 11.79 -2.70 -22.59
C THR A 105 10.75 -1.63 -22.95
N SER A 106 11.03 -0.81 -23.95
CA SER A 106 10.06 0.16 -24.46
C SER A 106 8.75 -0.50 -24.92
N SER A 107 8.80 -1.72 -25.45
CA SER A 107 7.63 -2.49 -25.84
C SER A 107 6.79 -2.91 -24.63
N ASP A 108 7.43 -3.36 -23.53
CA ASP A 108 6.74 -3.75 -22.29
C ASP A 108 6.07 -2.54 -21.64
N LEU A 109 6.78 -1.40 -21.62
CA LEU A 109 6.24 -0.14 -21.11
C LEU A 109 4.98 0.28 -21.88
N GLU A 110 5.05 0.34 -23.21
CA GLU A 110 3.90 0.77 -24.05
C GLU A 110 2.71 -0.19 -23.91
N ALA A 111 2.95 -1.50 -23.85
CA ALA A 111 1.90 -2.49 -23.64
C ALA A 111 1.20 -2.33 -22.28
N SER A 112 1.99 -2.12 -21.21
CA SER A 112 1.45 -1.86 -19.85
C SER A 112 0.69 -0.53 -19.80
N LEU A 113 1.26 0.54 -20.37
CA LEU A 113 0.63 1.85 -20.41
C LEU A 113 -0.68 1.84 -21.19
N ALA A 114 -0.75 1.19 -22.35
CA ALA A 114 -1.98 1.14 -23.16
C ALA A 114 -3.17 0.60 -22.33
N ARG A 115 -2.93 -0.43 -21.50
CA ARG A 115 -3.95 -0.99 -20.61
C ARG A 115 -4.29 -0.05 -19.44
N LEU A 116 -3.28 0.46 -18.73
CA LEU A 116 -3.46 1.24 -17.52
C LEU A 116 -4.05 2.63 -17.79
N LEU A 117 -3.61 3.28 -18.88
CA LEU A 117 -4.15 4.58 -19.30
C LEU A 117 -5.62 4.49 -19.67
N LYS A 118 -6.05 3.37 -20.26
CA LYS A 118 -7.47 3.13 -20.56
C LYS A 118 -8.30 2.95 -19.29
N ILE A 119 -7.80 2.19 -18.30
CA ILE A 119 -8.52 1.95 -17.03
C ILE A 119 -8.73 3.26 -16.27
N PHE A 120 -7.69 4.09 -16.16
CA PHE A 120 -7.75 5.34 -15.37
C PHE A 120 -8.19 6.57 -16.17
N ASP A 121 -8.57 6.40 -17.46
CA ASP A 121 -8.91 7.49 -18.37
C ASP A 121 -7.87 8.62 -18.34
N PHE A 122 -6.60 8.26 -18.60
CA PHE A 122 -5.47 9.17 -18.38
C PHE A 122 -4.62 9.45 -19.63
N ALA A 123 -5.03 8.93 -20.80
CA ALA A 123 -4.24 8.98 -22.03
C ALA A 123 -3.93 10.42 -22.50
N GLU A 124 -4.90 11.33 -22.41
CA GLU A 124 -4.75 12.73 -22.84
C GLU A 124 -3.78 13.52 -21.94
N ASN A 125 -3.54 13.06 -20.71
CA ASN A 125 -2.68 13.74 -19.74
C ASN A 125 -1.24 13.20 -19.74
N ARG A 126 -0.93 12.21 -20.57
CA ARG A 126 0.34 11.48 -20.57
C ARG A 126 1.57 12.39 -20.62
N TYR A 127 1.52 13.46 -21.41
CA TYR A 127 2.65 14.36 -21.64
C TYR A 127 2.56 15.66 -20.86
N GLN A 128 1.63 15.79 -19.92
CA GLN A 128 1.51 16.96 -19.07
C GLN A 128 2.40 16.80 -17.83
N VAL A 129 2.88 17.94 -17.30
CA VAL A 129 3.76 17.99 -16.12
C VAL A 129 2.96 17.64 -14.86
N ILE A 130 3.48 16.75 -14.03
CA ILE A 130 2.81 16.22 -12.84
C ILE A 130 2.41 17.35 -11.87
N GLU A 131 3.20 18.40 -11.74
CA GLU A 131 2.92 19.56 -10.87
C GLU A 131 1.57 20.21 -11.18
N THR A 132 1.13 20.18 -12.44
CA THR A 132 -0.15 20.79 -12.88
C THR A 132 -1.37 19.96 -12.51
N PHE A 133 -1.19 18.72 -12.06
CA PHE A 133 -2.28 17.80 -11.77
C PHE A 133 -2.91 18.06 -10.40
N SER A 134 -4.22 17.77 -10.31
CA SER A 134 -4.91 17.64 -9.02
C SER A 134 -4.29 16.49 -8.21
N HIS A 135 -4.57 16.44 -6.91
CA HIS A 135 -4.11 15.34 -6.05
C HIS A 135 -4.54 13.96 -6.60
N GLY A 136 -5.80 13.80 -6.99
CA GLY A 136 -6.29 12.55 -7.56
C GLY A 136 -5.62 12.18 -8.90
N MET A 137 -5.33 13.15 -9.76
CA MET A 137 -4.59 12.90 -11.00
C MET A 137 -3.15 12.47 -10.70
N ARG A 138 -2.47 13.10 -9.75
CA ARG A 138 -1.13 12.67 -9.29
C ARG A 138 -1.20 11.23 -8.76
N GLN A 139 -2.20 10.92 -7.94
CA GLN A 139 -2.40 9.57 -7.43
C GLN A 139 -2.51 8.53 -8.56
N LYS A 140 -3.30 8.82 -9.61
CA LYS A 140 -3.37 7.96 -10.81
C LYS A 140 -2.01 7.75 -11.46
N VAL A 141 -1.19 8.80 -11.61
CA VAL A 141 0.18 8.70 -12.19
C VAL A 141 1.05 7.73 -11.40
N PHE A 142 1.04 7.82 -10.07
CA PHE A 142 1.87 6.96 -9.21
C PHE A 142 1.33 5.52 -9.12
N VAL A 143 0.01 5.33 -9.12
CA VAL A 143 -0.61 4.00 -9.20
C VAL A 143 -0.22 3.31 -10.51
N ILE A 144 -0.32 4.01 -11.65
CA ILE A 144 0.11 3.49 -12.95
C ILE A 144 1.59 3.11 -12.89
N GLY A 145 2.46 4.01 -12.41
CA GLY A 145 3.89 3.75 -12.28
C GLY A 145 4.23 2.52 -11.45
N ALA A 146 3.54 2.34 -10.31
CA ALA A 146 3.76 1.18 -9.44
C ALA A 146 3.35 -0.16 -10.08
N LEU A 147 2.44 -0.15 -11.06
CA LEU A 147 1.93 -1.34 -11.74
C LEU A 147 2.67 -1.67 -13.04
N LEU A 148 3.57 -0.80 -13.52
CA LEU A 148 4.30 -1.03 -14.77
C LEU A 148 5.12 -2.32 -14.76
N SER A 149 5.74 -2.63 -13.62
CA SER A 149 6.57 -3.83 -13.45
C SER A 149 5.77 -5.08 -13.12
N ASP A 150 4.44 -5.01 -13.09
CA ASP A 150 3.56 -6.11 -12.66
C ASP A 150 4.03 -6.77 -11.35
N PRO A 151 4.19 -6.00 -10.26
CA PRO A 151 4.89 -6.44 -9.05
C PRO A 151 4.22 -7.62 -8.37
N ASP A 152 4.98 -8.46 -7.65
CA ASP A 152 4.43 -9.55 -6.83
C ASP A 152 3.74 -9.03 -5.56
N ILE A 153 4.19 -7.86 -5.08
CA ILE A 153 3.69 -7.20 -3.88
C ILE A 153 3.35 -5.75 -4.22
N TRP A 154 2.09 -5.41 -4.08
CA TRP A 154 1.61 -4.04 -4.32
C TRP A 154 1.32 -3.35 -2.99
N VAL A 155 2.10 -2.32 -2.65
CA VAL A 155 2.03 -1.58 -1.38
C VAL A 155 1.53 -0.18 -1.62
N LEU A 156 0.45 0.22 -0.91
CA LEU A 156 -0.18 1.52 -1.10
C LEU A 156 -0.44 2.20 0.25
N ASP A 157 0.01 3.44 0.38
CA ASP A 157 -0.25 4.24 1.59
C ASP A 157 -1.39 5.23 1.30
N GLU A 158 -2.56 5.05 1.95
CA GLU A 158 -3.80 5.84 1.80
C GLU A 158 -4.25 6.05 0.32
N PRO A 159 -4.30 5.01 -0.53
CA PRO A 159 -4.36 5.15 -1.99
C PRO A 159 -5.65 5.72 -2.56
N LEU A 160 -6.73 5.72 -1.79
CA LEU A 160 -8.06 6.17 -2.25
C LEU A 160 -8.33 7.64 -1.93
N THR A 161 -7.44 8.27 -1.17
CA THR A 161 -7.58 9.69 -0.79
C THR A 161 -7.51 10.57 -2.04
N GLY A 162 -8.55 11.40 -2.24
CA GLY A 162 -8.60 12.37 -3.33
C GLY A 162 -8.94 11.80 -4.71
N LEU A 163 -9.18 10.49 -4.84
CA LEU A 163 -9.70 9.90 -6.07
C LEU A 163 -11.18 10.21 -6.26
N ASP A 164 -11.59 10.37 -7.51
CA ASP A 164 -13.00 10.39 -7.88
C ASP A 164 -13.63 8.99 -7.66
N PRO A 165 -14.98 8.90 -7.55
CA PRO A 165 -15.64 7.63 -7.26
C PRO A 165 -15.35 6.52 -8.27
N GLN A 166 -15.21 6.86 -9.57
CA GLN A 166 -14.91 5.87 -10.59
C GLN A 166 -13.49 5.34 -10.46
N ALA A 167 -12.50 6.23 -10.31
CA ALA A 167 -11.11 5.83 -10.11
C ALA A 167 -10.92 5.02 -8.81
N ALA A 168 -11.64 5.37 -7.74
CA ALA A 168 -11.62 4.59 -6.50
C ALA A 168 -12.23 3.18 -6.68
N PHE A 169 -13.29 3.06 -7.48
CA PHE A 169 -13.87 1.77 -7.83
C PHE A 169 -12.89 0.93 -8.65
N ASP A 170 -12.31 1.50 -9.71
CA ASP A 170 -11.36 0.82 -10.59
C ASP A 170 -10.12 0.35 -9.82
N LEU A 171 -9.58 1.19 -8.93
CA LEU A 171 -8.45 0.83 -8.09
C LEU A 171 -8.78 -0.36 -7.17
N LYS A 172 -9.96 -0.37 -6.55
CA LYS A 172 -10.41 -1.51 -5.73
C LYS A 172 -10.55 -2.80 -6.55
N GLN A 173 -11.06 -2.72 -7.76
CA GLN A 173 -11.13 -3.88 -8.66
C GLN A 173 -9.74 -4.38 -9.04
N MET A 174 -8.81 -3.49 -9.35
CA MET A 174 -7.43 -3.86 -9.66
C MET A 174 -6.72 -4.53 -8.49
N MET A 175 -6.97 -4.09 -7.23
CA MET A 175 -6.46 -4.77 -6.05
C MET A 175 -6.95 -6.22 -5.98
N LYS A 176 -8.27 -6.44 -6.21
CA LYS A 176 -8.86 -7.77 -6.21
C LYS A 176 -8.30 -8.65 -7.34
N GLU A 177 -8.19 -8.10 -8.56
CA GLU A 177 -7.59 -8.83 -9.68
C GLU A 177 -6.13 -9.20 -9.43
N HIS A 178 -5.39 -8.32 -8.75
CA HIS A 178 -4.00 -8.55 -8.39
C HIS A 178 -3.87 -9.73 -7.40
N ALA A 179 -4.71 -9.74 -6.36
CA ALA A 179 -4.76 -10.83 -5.38
C ALA A 179 -5.21 -12.15 -6.01
N GLN A 180 -6.21 -12.13 -6.89
CA GLN A 180 -6.69 -13.33 -7.63
C GLN A 180 -5.61 -13.98 -8.50
N LYS A 181 -4.59 -13.22 -8.90
CA LYS A 181 -3.40 -13.75 -9.60
C LYS A 181 -2.36 -14.36 -8.65
N GLY A 182 -2.66 -14.48 -7.36
CA GLY A 182 -1.74 -14.96 -6.34
C GLY A 182 -0.72 -13.93 -5.85
N LYS A 183 -0.90 -12.65 -6.22
CA LYS A 183 -0.03 -11.53 -5.85
C LYS A 183 -0.58 -10.81 -4.61
N THR A 184 0.31 -10.28 -3.77
CA THR A 184 -0.08 -9.69 -2.49
C THR A 184 -0.38 -8.21 -2.62
N VAL A 185 -1.43 -7.74 -1.94
CA VAL A 185 -1.74 -6.32 -1.78
C VAL A 185 -1.69 -5.94 -0.31
N LEU A 186 -0.91 -4.92 0.02
CA LEU A 186 -0.89 -4.30 1.34
C LEU A 186 -1.24 -2.82 1.19
N PHE A 187 -2.31 -2.37 1.83
CA PHE A 187 -2.62 -0.95 1.80
C PHE A 187 -3.02 -0.41 3.17
N SER A 188 -2.76 0.87 3.39
CA SER A 188 -3.23 1.57 4.58
C SER A 188 -4.52 2.31 4.29
N THR A 189 -5.38 2.40 5.29
CA THR A 189 -6.56 3.28 5.25
C THR A 189 -7.02 3.63 6.66
N HIS A 190 -7.68 4.77 6.79
CA HIS A 190 -8.47 5.13 7.97
C HIS A 190 -9.97 4.99 7.71
N VAL A 191 -10.37 4.58 6.49
CA VAL A 191 -11.77 4.40 6.07
C VAL A 191 -12.13 2.92 6.17
N LEU A 192 -12.92 2.58 7.17
CA LEU A 192 -13.25 1.19 7.53
C LEU A 192 -14.11 0.50 6.47
N GLU A 193 -15.02 1.25 5.83
CA GLU A 193 -15.89 0.74 4.76
C GLU A 193 -15.08 0.26 3.55
N VAL A 194 -13.94 0.89 3.27
CA VAL A 194 -13.03 0.45 2.22
C VAL A 194 -12.43 -0.91 2.58
N ALA A 195 -11.97 -1.05 3.81
CA ALA A 195 -11.40 -2.31 4.28
C ALA A 195 -12.43 -3.46 4.21
N GLU A 196 -13.67 -3.21 4.60
CA GLU A 196 -14.77 -4.18 4.48
C GLU A 196 -15.02 -4.64 3.04
N GLN A 197 -14.89 -3.74 2.07
CA GLN A 197 -15.18 -4.04 0.66
C GLN A 197 -14.06 -4.80 -0.06
N VAL A 198 -12.82 -4.67 0.41
CA VAL A 198 -11.65 -5.08 -0.37
C VAL A 198 -10.76 -6.09 0.35
N CYS A 199 -10.61 -5.99 1.69
CA CYS A 199 -9.66 -6.81 2.43
C CYS A 199 -10.11 -8.23 2.68
N ASP A 200 -9.20 -9.18 2.54
CA ASP A 200 -9.35 -10.52 3.09
C ASP A 200 -9.10 -10.51 4.60
N ARG A 201 -8.04 -9.79 5.02
CA ARG A 201 -7.69 -9.59 6.44
C ARG A 201 -7.31 -8.15 6.70
N ILE A 202 -7.48 -7.74 7.94
CA ILE A 202 -7.12 -6.41 8.44
C ILE A 202 -6.18 -6.53 9.63
N ALA A 203 -5.25 -5.57 9.71
CA ALA A 203 -4.38 -5.36 10.86
C ALA A 203 -4.68 -3.98 11.45
N ILE A 204 -5.21 -3.93 12.67
CA ILE A 204 -5.56 -2.67 13.34
C ILE A 204 -4.37 -2.24 14.21
N LEU A 205 -3.84 -1.06 13.90
CA LEU A 205 -2.75 -0.43 14.63
C LEU A 205 -3.23 0.70 15.53
N LYS A 206 -2.66 0.77 16.73
CA LYS A 206 -2.88 1.85 17.71
C LYS A 206 -1.58 2.20 18.39
N LYS A 207 -1.13 3.46 18.25
CA LYS A 207 0.09 3.98 18.91
C LYS A 207 1.29 3.04 18.74
N GLY A 208 1.50 2.52 17.54
CA GLY A 208 2.60 1.62 17.20
C GLY A 208 2.38 0.15 17.53
N HIS A 209 1.30 -0.22 18.20
CA HIS A 209 0.98 -1.60 18.55
C HIS A 209 -0.07 -2.21 17.62
N LEU A 210 0.09 -3.48 17.28
CA LEU A 210 -0.93 -4.29 16.63
C LEU A 210 -1.95 -4.72 17.68
N ILE A 211 -3.21 -4.29 17.56
CA ILE A 211 -4.27 -4.61 18.50
C ILE A 211 -5.27 -5.65 17.97
N TYR A 212 -5.30 -5.86 16.67
CA TYR A 212 -6.07 -6.92 16.02
C TYR A 212 -5.42 -7.31 14.70
N CYS A 213 -5.49 -8.59 14.35
CA CYS A 213 -5.15 -9.10 13.03
C CYS A 213 -6.04 -10.31 12.72
N GLY A 214 -6.87 -10.21 11.70
CA GLY A 214 -7.82 -11.26 11.31
C GLY A 214 -8.75 -10.79 10.21
N SER A 215 -9.72 -11.65 9.82
CA SER A 215 -10.73 -11.28 8.85
C SER A 215 -11.72 -10.26 9.44
N VAL A 216 -12.35 -9.47 8.56
CA VAL A 216 -13.45 -8.58 8.96
C VAL A 216 -14.65 -9.41 9.44
N GLU A 217 -14.86 -10.58 8.84
CA GLU A 217 -15.94 -11.49 9.20
C GLU A 217 -15.80 -12.02 10.63
N ASP A 218 -14.59 -12.45 11.03
CA ASP A 218 -14.35 -12.93 12.40
C ASP A 218 -14.49 -11.82 13.43
N LEU A 219 -14.00 -10.62 13.09
CA LEU A 219 -14.18 -9.44 13.95
C LEU A 219 -15.66 -9.11 14.19
N ARG A 220 -16.53 -9.30 13.19
CA ARG A 220 -17.97 -9.11 13.30
C ARG A 220 -18.65 -10.23 14.09
N LYS A 221 -18.18 -11.49 13.99
CA LYS A 221 -18.73 -12.58 14.79
C LYS A 221 -18.56 -12.37 16.28
N ASP A 222 -17.44 -11.78 16.67
CA ASP A 222 -17.15 -11.43 18.08
C ASP A 222 -17.99 -10.23 18.55
N HIS A 223 -18.57 -9.44 17.62
CA HIS A 223 -19.33 -8.23 17.89
C HIS A 223 -20.59 -8.09 16.99
N PRO A 224 -21.56 -9.03 17.07
CA PRO A 224 -22.63 -9.18 16.08
C PRO A 224 -23.54 -7.95 15.91
N ASP A 225 -23.71 -7.13 16.96
CA ASP A 225 -24.63 -5.98 16.97
C ASP A 225 -23.90 -4.64 16.79
N GLN A 226 -22.60 -4.65 16.45
CA GLN A 226 -21.80 -3.44 16.33
C GLN A 226 -21.40 -3.17 14.88
N SER A 227 -21.36 -1.89 14.48
CA SER A 227 -20.68 -1.48 13.24
C SER A 227 -19.17 -1.66 13.38
N LEU A 228 -18.45 -1.85 12.26
CA LEU A 228 -17.00 -1.94 12.28
C LEU A 228 -16.36 -0.69 12.91
N GLU A 229 -16.96 0.48 12.71
CA GLU A 229 -16.53 1.72 13.34
C GLU A 229 -16.63 1.65 14.87
N SER A 230 -17.76 1.14 15.40
CA SER A 230 -17.97 0.97 16.85
C SER A 230 -16.99 -0.03 17.44
N ILE A 231 -16.73 -1.13 16.74
CA ILE A 231 -15.73 -2.15 17.13
C ILE A 231 -14.34 -1.51 17.17
N TYR A 232 -13.97 -0.81 16.10
CA TYR A 232 -12.69 -0.10 16.02
C TYR A 232 -12.52 0.91 17.17
N LEU A 233 -13.54 1.74 17.46
CA LEU A 233 -13.51 2.72 18.56
C LEU A 233 -13.36 2.03 19.92
N SER A 234 -14.04 0.90 20.12
CA SER A 234 -13.91 0.08 21.33
C SER A 234 -12.50 -0.45 21.50
N LEU A 235 -11.94 -1.10 20.48
CA LEU A 235 -10.56 -1.61 20.45
C LEU A 235 -9.54 -0.47 20.59
N ALA A 236 -9.82 0.68 19.98
CA ALA A 236 -9.01 1.88 20.10
C ALA A 236 -9.16 2.59 21.47
N GLY A 237 -10.05 2.11 22.37
CA GLY A 237 -10.21 2.64 23.74
C GLY A 237 -10.81 4.06 23.78
N ARG A 238 -11.64 4.43 22.80
CA ARG A 238 -12.56 5.57 22.87
C ARG A 238 -13.93 5.02 23.25
N LYS A 239 -14.36 5.30 24.49
CA LYS A 239 -15.76 5.14 24.92
C LYS A 239 -16.59 6.30 24.40
#